data_4a91bd5571dc04f65f149986a03ffeb4
#
_entry.id   4a91bd5571dc04f65f149986a03ffeb4
#
_cell.length_a   1.000
_cell.length_b   1.000
_cell.length_c   1.000
_cell.angle_alpha   90.00
_cell.angle_beta   90.00
_cell.angle_gamma   90.00
#
_symmetry.space_group_name_H-M   'P 1'
#
loop_
_entity.id
_entity.type
_entity.pdbx_description
1 polymer ?
#
loop_
_entity_poly.entity_id
_entity_poly.type
_entity_poly.pdbx_seq_one_letter_code
_entity_poly.pdbx_strand_id
1 'polypeptide(L)'
;MSLNVNVGIVGFGWMGQVHAKALTRVLQHYPDLGATPHLTRVADPADDGRLDYARKVFGIPWTTADWTELVNQDDVDLVCVAGPNFVHRDVAVAAAKAGKHIWIEKPAGRNLAETQEIADAIAAAGVASAVGFNYRNAPAVEVARDLVASGRIGEVRHVRVQMLGDYCAHPDGALTWRFVQDQAGSGVIGDLASHGLDLAQYVVGPVTALLAETSTFITRRPQAVGASSHFSRGADGPLLPVENEDHVLIMLRFAAGAKGSLEASRASVGEQNSYGFEVHGSTGSLAWDFRRMGELRVCLDQDYQGASWATHRVGPRDGEAGAFQPDTAIPLSFDDLKVIEAQRLLASIVSQTTYGATIADMVQAARLVDATLRSDAEKRWITV
;
A
#
# COMPACT_ATOMS: atom_id res chain seq x y z
N MET A 1 -21.89 -23.96 2.39
CA MET A 1 -22.64 -22.72 2.06
C MET A 1 -21.64 -21.59 2.08
N SER A 2 -21.69 -20.67 1.11
CA SER A 2 -20.81 -19.50 1.10
C SER A 2 -21.26 -18.50 2.17
N LEU A 3 -20.31 -17.89 2.88
CA LEU A 3 -20.55 -16.82 3.84
C LEU A 3 -20.89 -15.53 3.07
N ASN A 4 -22.05 -14.93 3.31
CA ASN A 4 -22.34 -13.60 2.78
C ASN A 4 -21.57 -12.55 3.61
N VAL A 5 -20.86 -11.64 2.95
CA VAL A 5 -20.10 -10.57 3.57
C VAL A 5 -20.59 -9.23 3.01
N ASN A 6 -21.37 -8.50 3.80
CA ASN A 6 -21.85 -7.19 3.42
C ASN A 6 -20.78 -6.13 3.64
N VAL A 7 -20.48 -5.36 2.62
CA VAL A 7 -19.34 -4.44 2.58
C VAL A 7 -19.81 -2.99 2.55
N GLY A 8 -19.29 -2.19 3.49
CA GLY A 8 -19.34 -0.74 3.48
C GLY A 8 -18.00 -0.13 3.07
N ILE A 9 -18.02 0.92 2.26
CA ILE A 9 -16.81 1.64 1.83
C ILE A 9 -16.86 3.07 2.34
N VAL A 10 -15.83 3.47 3.09
CA VAL A 10 -15.63 4.85 3.55
C VAL A 10 -14.55 5.51 2.71
N GLY A 11 -14.93 6.57 1.96
CA GLY A 11 -14.10 7.19 0.94
C GLY A 11 -14.26 6.51 -0.43
N PHE A 12 -14.93 7.19 -1.37
CA PHE A 12 -15.22 6.65 -2.71
C PHE A 12 -14.47 7.39 -3.82
N GLY A 13 -13.27 7.90 -3.48
CA GLY A 13 -12.27 8.36 -4.44
C GLY A 13 -11.70 7.20 -5.26
N TRP A 14 -10.54 7.41 -5.89
CA TRP A 14 -9.91 6.39 -6.73
C TRP A 14 -9.73 5.04 -6.01
N MET A 15 -9.17 5.02 -4.78
CA MET A 15 -8.93 3.76 -4.06
C MET A 15 -10.22 3.08 -3.61
N GLY A 16 -11.23 3.82 -3.14
CA GLY A 16 -12.53 3.22 -2.81
C GLY A 16 -13.19 2.56 -4.02
N GLN A 17 -13.08 3.15 -5.22
CA GLN A 17 -13.53 2.54 -6.46
C GLN A 17 -12.71 1.30 -6.85
N VAL A 18 -11.40 1.29 -6.58
CA VAL A 18 -10.54 0.12 -6.81
C VAL A 18 -10.92 -1.03 -5.87
N HIS A 19 -11.23 -0.75 -4.58
CA HIS A 19 -11.77 -1.74 -3.65
C HIS A 19 -13.11 -2.30 -4.13
N ALA A 20 -14.02 -1.44 -4.59
CA ALA A 20 -15.31 -1.87 -5.14
C ALA A 20 -15.13 -2.80 -6.35
N LYS A 21 -14.26 -2.45 -7.30
CA LYS A 21 -13.92 -3.30 -8.44
C LYS A 21 -13.34 -4.65 -8.03
N ALA A 22 -12.42 -4.64 -7.06
CA ALA A 22 -11.78 -5.87 -6.57
C ALA A 22 -12.82 -6.83 -5.97
N LEU A 23 -13.71 -6.32 -5.11
CA LEU A 23 -14.77 -7.11 -4.49
C LEU A 23 -15.80 -7.62 -5.51
N THR A 24 -16.12 -6.84 -6.54
CA THR A 24 -17.02 -7.26 -7.61
C THR A 24 -16.40 -8.40 -8.47
N ARG A 25 -15.08 -8.38 -8.65
CA ARG A 25 -14.36 -9.32 -9.51
C ARG A 25 -13.87 -10.58 -8.79
N VAL A 26 -13.72 -10.56 -7.46
CA VAL A 26 -13.00 -11.60 -6.72
C VAL A 26 -13.53 -13.00 -6.98
N LEU A 27 -14.84 -13.20 -7.06
CA LEU A 27 -15.43 -14.52 -7.35
C LEU A 27 -15.29 -14.98 -8.80
N GLN A 28 -14.97 -14.07 -9.73
CA GLN A 28 -14.69 -14.44 -11.12
C GLN A 28 -13.33 -15.14 -11.23
N HIS A 29 -12.40 -14.82 -10.31
CA HIS A 29 -11.06 -15.40 -10.25
C HIS A 29 -10.95 -16.52 -9.20
N TYR A 30 -11.76 -16.46 -8.14
CA TYR A 30 -11.74 -17.41 -7.01
C TYR A 30 -13.16 -17.91 -6.68
N PRO A 31 -13.76 -18.74 -7.55
CA PRO A 31 -15.16 -19.17 -7.39
C PRO A 31 -15.40 -20.00 -6.12
N ASP A 32 -14.37 -20.67 -5.62
CA ASP A 32 -14.43 -21.55 -4.45
C ASP A 32 -13.98 -20.87 -3.14
N LEU A 33 -13.96 -19.53 -3.09
CA LEU A 33 -13.46 -18.75 -1.96
C LEU A 33 -14.19 -19.02 -0.63
N GLY A 34 -15.45 -19.49 -0.69
CA GLY A 34 -16.27 -19.72 0.50
C GLY A 34 -16.90 -18.47 1.10
N ALA A 35 -16.64 -17.30 0.54
CA ALA A 35 -17.26 -16.01 0.90
C ALA A 35 -17.82 -15.31 -0.34
N THR A 36 -18.97 -14.64 -0.20
CA THR A 36 -19.59 -13.83 -1.26
C THR A 36 -19.69 -12.39 -0.77
N PRO A 37 -18.87 -11.46 -1.26
CA PRO A 37 -18.96 -10.05 -0.88
C PRO A 37 -20.14 -9.36 -1.58
N HIS A 38 -20.86 -8.52 -0.84
CA HIS A 38 -21.96 -7.69 -1.33
C HIS A 38 -21.66 -6.23 -1.02
N LEU A 39 -21.51 -5.40 -2.04
CA LEU A 39 -21.36 -3.96 -1.87
C LEU A 39 -22.72 -3.36 -1.48
N THR A 40 -22.88 -2.98 -0.23
CA THR A 40 -24.18 -2.53 0.29
C THR A 40 -24.21 -1.05 0.61
N ARG A 41 -23.07 -0.44 0.98
CA ARG A 41 -23.04 0.93 1.51
C ARG A 41 -21.78 1.68 1.09
N VAL A 42 -21.92 3.00 0.88
CA VAL A 42 -20.79 3.92 0.68
C VAL A 42 -21.00 5.18 1.50
N ALA A 43 -19.95 5.66 2.15
CA ALA A 43 -19.90 6.95 2.81
C ALA A 43 -18.78 7.81 2.21
N ASP A 44 -19.10 9.00 1.72
CA ASP A 44 -18.13 10.01 1.25
C ASP A 44 -18.73 11.41 1.35
N PRO A 45 -18.09 12.37 2.02
CA PRO A 45 -18.61 13.72 2.20
C PRO A 45 -18.46 14.62 0.94
N ALA A 46 -17.74 14.15 -0.10
CA ALA A 46 -17.52 14.97 -1.28
C ALA A 46 -18.77 15.06 -2.17
N ASP A 47 -19.14 16.28 -2.53
CA ASP A 47 -20.24 16.59 -3.46
C ASP A 47 -19.69 16.78 -4.89
N ASP A 48 -19.18 15.69 -5.49
CA ASP A 48 -18.61 15.68 -6.84
C ASP A 48 -19.19 14.57 -7.74
N GLY A 49 -20.35 14.03 -7.37
CA GLY A 49 -21.04 12.98 -8.10
C GLY A 49 -20.56 11.55 -7.84
N ARG A 50 -19.54 11.36 -6.97
CA ARG A 50 -19.00 10.01 -6.68
C ARG A 50 -20.02 9.08 -6.01
N LEU A 51 -20.93 9.59 -5.18
CA LEU A 51 -22.00 8.79 -4.58
C LEU A 51 -23.02 8.34 -5.62
N ASP A 52 -23.35 9.21 -6.59
CA ASP A 52 -24.18 8.85 -7.72
C ASP A 52 -23.51 7.81 -8.62
N TYR A 53 -22.20 7.92 -8.81
CA TYR A 53 -21.41 6.92 -9.52
C TYR A 53 -21.44 5.56 -8.80
N ALA A 54 -21.34 5.55 -7.47
CA ALA A 54 -21.46 4.32 -6.67
C ALA A 54 -22.81 3.62 -6.89
N ARG A 55 -23.91 4.37 -6.87
CA ARG A 55 -25.24 3.83 -7.13
C ARG A 55 -25.41 3.31 -8.56
N LYS A 56 -25.01 4.11 -9.55
CA LYS A 56 -25.28 3.81 -10.97
C LYS A 56 -24.40 2.72 -11.54
N VAL A 57 -23.12 2.70 -11.17
CA VAL A 57 -22.13 1.81 -11.77
C VAL A 57 -21.93 0.53 -10.97
N PHE A 58 -21.90 0.64 -9.63
CA PHE A 58 -21.69 -0.50 -8.76
C PHE A 58 -22.98 -1.06 -8.16
N GLY A 59 -24.13 -0.41 -8.40
CA GLY A 59 -25.40 -0.87 -7.87
C GLY A 59 -25.51 -0.76 -6.35
N ILE A 60 -24.72 0.09 -5.70
CA ILE A 60 -24.71 0.24 -4.24
C ILE A 60 -25.98 0.96 -3.79
N PRO A 61 -26.87 0.30 -3.04
CA PRO A 61 -28.21 0.83 -2.80
C PRO A 61 -28.23 2.00 -1.82
N TRP A 62 -27.25 2.07 -0.89
CA TRP A 62 -27.25 3.07 0.17
C TRP A 62 -25.96 3.90 0.19
N THR A 63 -26.12 5.22 0.28
CA THR A 63 -25.01 6.17 0.31
C THR A 63 -25.28 7.30 1.29
N THR A 64 -24.25 7.79 1.95
CA THR A 64 -24.30 8.91 2.91
C THR A 64 -23.07 9.79 2.81
N ALA A 65 -23.14 11.01 3.37
CA ALA A 65 -21.98 11.86 3.56
C ALA A 65 -21.25 11.57 4.91
N ASP A 66 -21.93 10.89 5.84
CA ASP A 66 -21.43 10.61 7.21
C ASP A 66 -21.04 9.14 7.37
N TRP A 67 -19.75 8.87 7.53
CA TRP A 67 -19.24 7.54 7.73
C TRP A 67 -19.73 6.87 9.04
N THR A 68 -20.11 7.66 10.05
CA THR A 68 -20.62 7.12 11.33
C THR A 68 -21.94 6.38 11.14
N GLU A 69 -22.79 6.86 10.21
CA GLU A 69 -24.03 6.17 9.85
C GLU A 69 -23.73 4.80 9.24
N LEU A 70 -22.66 4.66 8.42
CA LEU A 70 -22.29 3.40 7.79
C LEU A 70 -21.76 2.40 8.81
N VAL A 71 -20.85 2.82 9.67
CA VAL A 71 -20.19 1.93 10.65
C VAL A 71 -21.19 1.40 11.69
N ASN A 72 -22.23 2.18 12.03
CA ASN A 72 -23.26 1.80 13.00
C ASN A 72 -24.35 0.87 12.42
N GLN A 73 -24.25 0.43 11.15
CA GLN A 73 -25.24 -0.50 10.62
C GLN A 73 -24.94 -1.94 11.04
N ASP A 74 -25.92 -2.62 11.58
CA ASP A 74 -25.77 -4.02 12.06
C ASP A 74 -25.51 -5.00 10.92
N ASP A 75 -25.98 -4.69 9.71
CA ASP A 75 -25.88 -5.53 8.50
C ASP A 75 -24.58 -5.32 7.69
N VAL A 76 -23.63 -4.54 8.19
CA VAL A 76 -22.28 -4.42 7.59
C VAL A 76 -21.32 -5.35 8.32
N ASP A 77 -20.61 -6.21 7.58
CA ASP A 77 -19.64 -7.17 8.11
C ASP A 77 -18.20 -6.71 7.91
N LEU A 78 -17.92 -6.00 6.82
CA LEU A 78 -16.59 -5.52 6.42
C LEU A 78 -16.64 -4.03 6.08
N VAL A 79 -15.73 -3.25 6.64
CA VAL A 79 -15.53 -1.83 6.31
C VAL A 79 -14.22 -1.64 5.54
N CYS A 80 -14.33 -1.14 4.30
CA CYS A 80 -13.18 -0.66 3.52
C CYS A 80 -12.92 0.81 3.88
N VAL A 81 -11.70 1.13 4.34
CA VAL A 81 -11.29 2.48 4.73
C VAL A 81 -10.33 3.02 3.67
N ALA A 82 -10.83 3.87 2.77
CA ALA A 82 -10.12 4.37 1.59
C ALA A 82 -10.24 5.91 1.44
N GLY A 83 -10.56 6.59 2.52
CA GLY A 83 -10.61 8.04 2.63
C GLY A 83 -9.22 8.69 2.77
N PRO A 84 -9.13 9.99 3.05
CA PRO A 84 -7.89 10.65 3.43
C PRO A 84 -7.33 10.13 4.77
N ASN A 85 -6.00 10.20 4.96
CA ASN A 85 -5.33 9.65 6.15
C ASN A 85 -5.92 10.11 7.49
N PHE A 86 -6.37 11.36 7.56
CA PHE A 86 -6.90 11.94 8.81
C PHE A 86 -8.21 11.32 9.29
N VAL A 87 -8.93 10.56 8.46
CA VAL A 87 -10.15 9.86 8.88
C VAL A 87 -9.90 8.39 9.20
N HIS A 88 -8.75 7.83 8.81
CA HIS A 88 -8.49 6.39 8.89
C HIS A 88 -8.61 5.86 10.32
N ARG A 89 -7.94 6.51 11.30
CA ARG A 89 -7.94 6.08 12.70
C ARG A 89 -9.37 6.01 13.27
N ASP A 90 -10.15 7.07 13.11
CA ASP A 90 -11.48 7.17 13.68
C ASP A 90 -12.44 6.13 13.10
N VAL A 91 -12.40 5.97 11.76
CA VAL A 91 -13.22 4.97 11.06
C VAL A 91 -12.83 3.56 11.46
N ALA A 92 -11.53 3.23 11.42
CA ALA A 92 -11.06 1.86 11.69
C ALA A 92 -11.30 1.45 13.16
N VAL A 93 -11.04 2.35 14.11
CA VAL A 93 -11.29 2.08 15.52
C VAL A 93 -12.79 1.91 15.81
N ALA A 94 -13.65 2.75 15.20
CA ALA A 94 -15.10 2.62 15.37
C ALA A 94 -15.60 1.30 14.74
N ALA A 95 -15.14 0.96 13.53
CA ALA A 95 -15.50 -0.28 12.84
C ALA A 95 -15.06 -1.53 13.65
N ALA A 96 -13.83 -1.55 14.17
CA ALA A 96 -13.35 -2.63 15.03
C ALA A 96 -14.21 -2.79 16.29
N LYS A 97 -14.51 -1.69 16.99
CA LYS A 97 -15.38 -1.70 18.18
C LYS A 97 -16.80 -2.18 17.88
N ALA A 98 -17.29 -1.96 16.66
CA ALA A 98 -18.56 -2.48 16.18
C ALA A 98 -18.48 -3.93 15.68
N GLY A 99 -17.33 -4.61 15.86
CA GLY A 99 -17.13 -6.01 15.43
C GLY A 99 -16.98 -6.22 13.93
N LYS A 100 -16.71 -5.16 13.15
CA LYS A 100 -16.57 -5.24 11.69
C LYS A 100 -15.14 -5.63 11.31
N HIS A 101 -14.98 -6.47 10.28
CA HIS A 101 -13.70 -6.71 9.62
C HIS A 101 -13.23 -5.44 8.91
N ILE A 102 -11.93 -5.29 8.67
CA ILE A 102 -11.36 -4.04 8.18
C ILE A 102 -10.43 -4.27 6.99
N TRP A 103 -10.67 -3.53 5.91
CA TRP A 103 -9.73 -3.36 4.81
C TRP A 103 -9.32 -1.89 4.73
N ILE A 104 -8.12 -1.58 5.16
CA ILE A 104 -7.67 -0.19 5.29
C ILE A 104 -6.54 0.14 4.31
N GLU A 105 -6.60 1.32 3.69
CA GLU A 105 -5.49 1.84 2.90
C GLU A 105 -4.31 2.31 3.75
N LYS A 106 -3.13 2.28 3.14
CA LYS A 106 -1.90 2.78 3.76
C LYS A 106 -1.77 4.32 3.56
N PRO A 107 -1.12 5.00 4.49
CA PRO A 107 -0.81 4.58 5.85
C PRO A 107 -2.10 4.47 6.68
N ALA A 108 -2.19 3.45 7.52
CA ALA A 108 -3.42 3.24 8.30
C ALA A 108 -3.67 4.36 9.32
N GLY A 109 -2.63 4.90 9.93
CA GLY A 109 -2.65 6.09 10.78
C GLY A 109 -1.68 7.15 10.26
N ARG A 110 -1.86 8.41 10.65
CA ARG A 110 -0.96 9.52 10.31
C ARG A 110 0.43 9.37 10.96
N ASN A 111 0.52 8.57 12.02
CA ASN A 111 1.73 8.31 12.78
C ASN A 111 1.66 6.91 13.43
N LEU A 112 2.76 6.53 14.12
CA LEU A 112 2.83 5.25 14.81
C LEU A 112 1.77 5.08 15.91
N ALA A 113 1.48 6.13 16.68
CA ALA A 113 0.50 6.05 17.77
C ALA A 113 -0.90 5.75 17.24
N GLU A 114 -1.37 6.45 16.21
CA GLU A 114 -2.67 6.17 15.57
C GLU A 114 -2.72 4.77 14.95
N THR A 115 -1.64 4.34 14.31
CA THR A 115 -1.55 2.99 13.74
C THR A 115 -1.63 1.93 14.83
N GLN A 116 -1.00 2.17 15.98
CA GLN A 116 -1.07 1.27 17.14
C GLN A 116 -2.47 1.23 17.75
N GLU A 117 -3.17 2.38 17.88
CA GLU A 117 -4.57 2.43 18.35
C GLU A 117 -5.50 1.59 17.47
N ILE A 118 -5.30 1.65 16.14
CA ILE A 118 -6.07 0.82 15.20
C ILE A 118 -5.76 -0.67 15.43
N ALA A 119 -4.47 -1.02 15.55
CA ALA A 119 -4.05 -2.40 15.77
C ALA A 119 -4.60 -2.96 17.09
N ASP A 120 -4.56 -2.17 18.16
CA ASP A 120 -5.10 -2.56 19.48
C ASP A 120 -6.61 -2.76 19.41
N ALA A 121 -7.35 -1.89 18.72
CA ALA A 121 -8.79 -2.03 18.54
C ALA A 121 -9.16 -3.29 17.74
N ILE A 122 -8.44 -3.58 16.65
CA ILE A 122 -8.62 -4.79 15.81
C ILE A 122 -8.35 -6.04 16.64
N ALA A 123 -7.24 -6.05 17.41
CA ALA A 123 -6.87 -7.18 18.26
C ALA A 123 -7.89 -7.41 19.38
N ALA A 124 -8.35 -6.34 20.03
CA ALA A 124 -9.36 -6.43 21.09
C ALA A 124 -10.71 -6.96 20.59
N ALA A 125 -11.09 -6.61 19.36
CA ALA A 125 -12.34 -7.07 18.74
C ALA A 125 -12.22 -8.49 18.12
N GLY A 126 -11.01 -9.00 17.89
CA GLY A 126 -10.79 -10.30 17.23
C GLY A 126 -11.22 -10.33 15.77
N VAL A 127 -11.25 -9.18 15.10
CA VAL A 127 -11.68 -9.07 13.70
C VAL A 127 -10.51 -9.21 12.73
N ALA A 128 -10.78 -9.72 11.52
CA ALA A 128 -9.78 -9.80 10.46
C ALA A 128 -9.45 -8.42 9.89
N SER A 129 -8.20 -8.23 9.48
CA SER A 129 -7.77 -6.99 8.80
C SER A 129 -6.87 -7.26 7.60
N ALA A 130 -6.98 -6.39 6.60
CA ALA A 130 -6.02 -6.27 5.50
C ALA A 130 -5.59 -4.82 5.36
N VAL A 131 -4.34 -4.61 4.95
CA VAL A 131 -3.76 -3.28 4.68
C VAL A 131 -3.30 -3.20 3.23
N GLY A 132 -3.49 -2.03 2.61
CA GLY A 132 -3.21 -1.74 1.21
C GLY A 132 -1.75 -1.81 0.76
N PHE A 133 -0.97 -2.77 1.27
CA PHE A 133 0.38 -3.09 0.76
C PHE A 133 0.30 -4.00 -0.46
N ASN A 134 -0.40 -3.55 -1.47
CA ASN A 134 -0.77 -4.34 -2.64
C ASN A 134 0.42 -4.83 -3.49
N TYR A 135 1.58 -4.18 -3.44
CA TYR A 135 2.75 -4.62 -4.22
C TYR A 135 3.30 -5.98 -3.77
N ARG A 136 3.06 -6.38 -2.50
CA ARG A 136 3.36 -7.75 -2.03
C ARG A 136 2.60 -8.82 -2.83
N ASN A 137 1.44 -8.46 -3.41
CA ASN A 137 0.57 -9.37 -4.16
C ASN A 137 1.03 -9.57 -5.62
N ALA A 138 2.07 -8.86 -6.08
CA ALA A 138 2.66 -9.13 -7.38
C ALA A 138 3.36 -10.49 -7.35
N PRO A 139 2.97 -11.48 -8.19
CA PRO A 139 3.55 -12.82 -8.14
C PRO A 139 5.07 -12.85 -8.29
N ALA A 140 5.64 -11.93 -9.08
CA ALA A 140 7.09 -11.80 -9.20
C ALA A 140 7.77 -11.41 -7.87
N VAL A 141 7.08 -10.63 -7.00
CA VAL A 141 7.57 -10.27 -5.66
C VAL A 141 7.52 -11.48 -4.72
N GLU A 142 6.49 -12.30 -4.83
CA GLU A 142 6.40 -13.57 -4.07
C GLU A 142 7.52 -14.54 -4.50
N VAL A 143 7.75 -14.69 -5.80
CA VAL A 143 8.90 -15.49 -6.32
C VAL A 143 10.22 -14.95 -5.79
N ALA A 144 10.42 -13.62 -5.78
CA ALA A 144 11.63 -13.01 -5.23
C ALA A 144 11.82 -13.34 -3.76
N ARG A 145 10.77 -13.20 -2.94
CA ARG A 145 10.81 -13.59 -1.52
C ARG A 145 11.17 -15.06 -1.33
N ASP A 146 10.57 -15.95 -2.09
CA ASP A 146 10.78 -17.40 -1.97
C ASP A 146 12.21 -17.79 -2.40
N LEU A 147 12.80 -17.12 -3.39
CA LEU A 147 14.19 -17.30 -3.78
C LEU A 147 15.16 -16.81 -2.70
N VAL A 148 14.84 -15.71 -2.00
CA VAL A 148 15.61 -15.24 -0.84
C VAL A 148 15.47 -16.23 0.32
N ALA A 149 14.25 -16.58 0.70
CA ALA A 149 13.97 -17.46 1.84
C ALA A 149 14.54 -18.87 1.67
N SER A 150 14.57 -19.40 0.44
CA SER A 150 15.16 -20.70 0.12
C SER A 150 16.70 -20.69 -0.02
N GLY A 151 17.34 -19.52 0.14
CA GLY A 151 18.80 -19.39 0.05
C GLY A 151 19.35 -19.48 -1.38
N ARG A 152 18.52 -19.39 -2.43
CA ARG A 152 18.94 -19.52 -3.84
C ARG A 152 19.92 -18.44 -4.29
N ILE A 153 19.95 -17.30 -3.63
CA ILE A 153 20.93 -16.23 -3.87
C ILE A 153 22.03 -16.16 -2.82
N GLY A 154 22.08 -17.15 -1.92
CA GLY A 154 22.99 -17.18 -0.78
C GLY A 154 22.64 -16.16 0.30
N GLU A 155 23.64 -15.75 1.07
CA GLU A 155 23.48 -14.71 2.09
C GLU A 155 23.24 -13.34 1.44
N VAL A 156 22.16 -12.65 1.83
CA VAL A 156 21.85 -11.30 1.31
C VAL A 156 22.90 -10.30 1.84
N ARG A 157 23.58 -9.60 0.94
CA ARG A 157 24.62 -8.62 1.25
C ARG A 157 24.12 -7.20 1.23
N HIS A 158 23.41 -6.81 0.13
CA HIS A 158 22.82 -5.48 0.05
C HIS A 158 21.54 -5.43 -0.76
N VAL A 159 20.74 -4.40 -0.50
CA VAL A 159 19.41 -4.17 -1.08
C VAL A 159 19.34 -2.72 -1.55
N ARG A 160 18.73 -2.50 -2.69
CA ARG A 160 18.32 -1.17 -3.16
C ARG A 160 16.82 -1.15 -3.37
N VAL A 161 16.16 -0.11 -2.90
CA VAL A 161 14.73 0.11 -3.12
C VAL A 161 14.55 1.50 -3.68
N GLN A 162 13.70 1.63 -4.70
CA GLN A 162 13.32 2.93 -5.23
C GLN A 162 11.80 3.03 -5.35
N MET A 163 11.28 4.22 -5.02
CA MET A 163 9.86 4.55 -5.09
C MET A 163 9.72 5.96 -5.66
N LEU A 164 9.94 6.11 -6.98
CA LEU A 164 10.00 7.41 -7.64
C LEU A 164 8.75 7.68 -8.48
N GLY A 165 8.19 8.87 -8.33
CA GLY A 165 7.06 9.37 -9.08
C GLY A 165 7.16 10.88 -9.36
N ASP A 166 6.43 11.36 -10.36
CA ASP A 166 6.38 12.77 -10.75
C ASP A 166 5.00 13.43 -10.48
N TYR A 167 4.08 12.72 -9.86
CA TYR A 167 2.69 13.14 -9.69
C TYR A 167 2.52 14.43 -8.87
N CYS A 168 3.52 14.82 -8.08
CA CYS A 168 3.57 16.08 -7.35
C CYS A 168 4.65 17.05 -7.87
N ALA A 169 5.28 16.78 -9.01
CA ALA A 169 6.40 17.57 -9.52
C ALA A 169 5.99 18.94 -10.06
N HIS A 170 4.72 19.13 -10.46
CA HIS A 170 4.28 20.39 -11.00
C HIS A 170 4.12 21.45 -9.91
N PRO A 171 4.77 22.63 -10.00
CA PRO A 171 4.71 23.67 -8.96
C PRO A 171 3.29 24.24 -8.76
N ASP A 172 2.46 24.30 -9.83
CA ASP A 172 1.06 24.74 -9.74
C ASP A 172 0.10 23.62 -9.33
N GLY A 173 0.60 22.45 -8.95
CA GLY A 173 -0.21 21.39 -8.36
C GLY A 173 -0.94 21.88 -7.11
N ALA A 174 -2.24 21.57 -6.99
CA ALA A 174 -3.07 22.05 -5.89
C ALA A 174 -2.57 21.59 -4.51
N LEU A 175 -2.56 22.50 -3.54
CA LEU A 175 -2.34 22.16 -2.14
C LEU A 175 -3.55 21.36 -1.62
N THR A 176 -3.39 20.06 -1.54
CA THR A 176 -4.40 19.14 -0.98
C THR A 176 -4.02 18.75 0.45
N TRP A 177 -4.86 17.96 1.12
CA TRP A 177 -4.60 17.43 2.45
C TRP A 177 -3.24 16.69 2.56
N ARG A 178 -2.73 16.15 1.42
CA ARG A 178 -1.44 15.43 1.36
C ARG A 178 -0.22 16.30 1.67
N PHE A 179 -0.36 17.62 1.61
CA PHE A 179 0.72 18.58 1.84
C PHE A 179 0.60 19.28 3.21
N VAL A 180 -0.41 18.92 3.99
CA VAL A 180 -0.68 19.46 5.33
C VAL A 180 -0.33 18.41 6.37
N GLN A 181 0.64 18.70 7.24
CA GLN A 181 1.21 17.74 8.21
C GLN A 181 0.15 17.09 9.09
N ASP A 182 -0.75 17.87 9.67
CA ASP A 182 -1.81 17.39 10.55
C ASP A 182 -2.83 16.48 9.86
N GLN A 183 -2.93 16.54 8.54
CA GLN A 183 -3.86 15.73 7.76
C GLN A 183 -3.20 14.49 7.17
N ALA A 184 -1.99 14.62 6.69
CA ALA A 184 -1.27 13.54 6.02
C ALA A 184 -0.42 12.69 6.97
N GLY A 185 0.13 13.30 8.05
CA GLY A 185 1.12 12.70 8.94
C GLY A 185 2.55 12.86 8.44
N SER A 186 2.83 12.59 7.19
CA SER A 186 4.10 12.81 6.49
C SER A 186 3.83 12.97 4.97
N GLY A 187 4.84 13.33 4.22
CA GLY A 187 4.76 13.46 2.77
C GLY A 187 5.07 12.13 2.06
N VAL A 188 6.17 12.14 1.29
CA VAL A 188 6.60 10.97 0.50
C VAL A 188 6.96 9.76 1.38
N ILE A 189 7.35 9.98 2.64
CA ILE A 189 7.70 8.88 3.56
C ILE A 189 6.47 7.99 3.81
N GLY A 190 5.34 8.57 4.20
CA GLY A 190 4.10 7.84 4.41
C GLY A 190 3.44 7.38 3.10
N ASP A 191 3.56 8.17 2.03
CA ASP A 191 2.89 7.85 0.76
C ASP A 191 3.62 6.78 -0.06
N LEU A 192 4.92 6.94 -0.31
CA LEU A 192 5.71 6.04 -1.16
C LEU A 192 6.73 5.21 -0.38
N ALA A 193 7.53 5.83 0.51
CA ALA A 193 8.60 5.09 1.19
C ALA A 193 8.05 3.98 2.09
N SER A 194 6.84 4.13 2.65
CA SER A 194 6.17 3.07 3.43
C SER A 194 6.00 1.77 2.63
N HIS A 195 5.66 1.84 1.35
CA HIS A 195 5.62 0.69 0.45
C HIS A 195 7.00 0.07 0.22
N GLY A 196 8.01 0.92 0.01
CA GLY A 196 9.38 0.43 -0.20
C GLY A 196 9.97 -0.23 1.04
N LEU A 197 9.71 0.34 2.22
CA LEU A 197 10.11 -0.24 3.52
C LEU A 197 9.39 -1.57 3.77
N ASP A 198 8.11 -1.64 3.44
CA ASP A 198 7.32 -2.86 3.51
C ASP A 198 7.85 -3.96 2.59
N LEU A 199 8.11 -3.63 1.31
CA LEU A 199 8.68 -4.57 0.34
C LEU A 199 10.07 -5.07 0.78
N ALA A 200 10.94 -4.17 1.29
CA ALA A 200 12.25 -4.53 1.79
C ALA A 200 12.15 -5.56 2.92
N GLN A 201 11.24 -5.32 3.89
CA GLN A 201 11.04 -6.28 4.98
C GLN A 201 10.40 -7.58 4.51
N TYR A 202 9.44 -7.50 3.60
CA TYR A 202 8.74 -8.67 3.07
C TYR A 202 9.65 -9.62 2.30
N VAL A 203 10.59 -9.07 1.51
CA VAL A 203 11.50 -9.87 0.66
C VAL A 203 12.75 -10.30 1.41
N VAL A 204 13.30 -9.44 2.29
CA VAL A 204 14.64 -9.65 2.88
C VAL A 204 14.59 -9.95 4.38
N GLY A 205 13.60 -9.38 5.07
CA GLY A 205 13.46 -9.54 6.52
C GLY A 205 13.56 -8.21 7.29
N PRO A 206 13.53 -8.26 8.64
CA PRO A 206 13.38 -7.07 9.47
C PRO A 206 14.53 -6.07 9.33
N VAL A 207 14.17 -4.79 9.24
CA VAL A 207 15.09 -3.65 9.39
C VAL A 207 15.27 -3.36 10.87
N THR A 208 16.53 -3.20 11.32
CA THR A 208 16.88 -2.98 12.74
C THR A 208 17.40 -1.59 13.04
N ALA A 209 17.89 -0.86 12.02
CA ALA A 209 18.31 0.53 12.16
C ALA A 209 18.29 1.23 10.81
N LEU A 210 18.11 2.54 10.85
CA LEU A 210 18.15 3.38 9.64
C LEU A 210 18.77 4.76 9.91
N LEU A 211 19.27 5.39 8.82
CA LEU A 211 19.67 6.78 8.76
C LEU A 211 18.98 7.42 7.56
N ALA A 212 18.37 8.59 7.73
CA ALA A 212 17.60 9.24 6.69
C ALA A 212 17.91 10.74 6.57
N GLU A 213 17.65 11.25 5.37
CA GLU A 213 17.65 12.68 5.05
C GLU A 213 16.47 13.00 4.14
N THR A 214 15.73 14.07 4.45
CA THR A 214 14.54 14.51 3.70
C THR A 214 14.75 15.84 3.00
N SER A 215 13.93 16.10 1.99
CA SER A 215 13.90 17.40 1.31
C SER A 215 12.48 17.77 0.86
N THR A 216 12.13 19.05 0.98
CA THR A 216 10.93 19.65 0.40
C THR A 216 11.33 20.60 -0.71
N PHE A 217 11.13 20.19 -1.97
CA PHE A 217 11.57 20.98 -3.13
C PHE A 217 10.54 22.04 -3.52
N ILE A 218 9.24 21.71 -3.43
CA ILE A 218 8.16 22.64 -3.74
C ILE A 218 7.53 23.07 -2.43
N THR A 219 8.08 24.15 -1.86
CA THR A 219 7.75 24.65 -0.52
C THR A 219 6.42 25.40 -0.43
N ARG A 220 5.81 25.76 -1.56
CA ARG A 220 4.54 26.48 -1.61
C ARG A 220 3.71 26.04 -2.81
N ARG A 221 2.37 25.94 -2.62
CA ARG A 221 1.43 25.51 -3.66
C ARG A 221 0.18 26.39 -3.66
N PRO A 222 -0.49 26.57 -4.83
CA PRO A 222 -1.78 27.22 -4.89
C PRO A 222 -2.86 26.40 -4.18
N GLN A 223 -3.84 27.09 -3.60
CA GLN A 223 -4.94 26.46 -2.86
C GLN A 223 -5.77 25.54 -3.79
N ALA A 224 -6.19 24.40 -3.26
CA ALA A 224 -7.14 23.51 -3.94
C ALA A 224 -8.53 24.16 -4.04
N VAL A 225 -9.25 23.87 -5.14
CA VAL A 225 -10.64 24.29 -5.34
C VAL A 225 -11.52 23.05 -5.40
N GLY A 226 -12.50 22.99 -4.51
CA GLY A 226 -13.43 21.85 -4.45
C GLY A 226 -12.77 20.51 -4.08
N ALA A 227 -13.39 19.41 -4.47
CA ALA A 227 -12.82 18.08 -4.30
C ALA A 227 -11.66 17.89 -5.29
N SER A 228 -10.43 18.07 -4.82
CA SER A 228 -9.24 18.02 -5.64
C SER A 228 -8.39 16.79 -5.34
N SER A 229 -7.81 16.22 -6.38
CA SER A 229 -6.79 15.17 -6.28
C SER A 229 -5.38 15.77 -6.33
N HIS A 230 -4.37 14.95 -6.07
CA HIS A 230 -2.97 15.35 -6.25
C HIS A 230 -2.58 15.61 -7.72
N PHE A 231 -3.45 15.27 -8.69
CA PHE A 231 -3.28 15.61 -10.10
C PHE A 231 -3.95 16.95 -10.48
N SER A 232 -4.73 17.55 -9.58
CA SER A 232 -5.44 18.79 -9.85
C SER A 232 -4.49 19.98 -9.83
N ARG A 233 -4.75 20.98 -10.68
CA ARG A 233 -4.13 22.27 -10.58
C ARG A 233 -4.84 23.13 -9.55
N GLY A 234 -4.10 23.97 -8.85
CA GLY A 234 -4.66 24.93 -7.92
C GLY A 234 -5.29 26.14 -8.64
N ALA A 235 -6.04 26.93 -7.89
CA ALA A 235 -6.60 28.19 -8.38
C ALA A 235 -5.52 29.29 -8.45
N ASP A 236 -5.77 30.30 -9.27
CA ASP A 236 -5.03 31.56 -9.20
C ASP A 236 -5.22 32.16 -7.79
N GLY A 237 -4.13 32.59 -7.17
CA GLY A 237 -4.20 33.16 -5.82
C GLY A 237 -2.90 33.01 -5.02
N PRO A 238 -2.94 33.27 -3.71
CA PRO A 238 -1.75 33.18 -2.87
C PRO A 238 -1.28 31.70 -2.75
N LEU A 239 0.03 31.52 -2.81
CA LEU A 239 0.66 30.23 -2.55
C LEU A 239 0.70 29.97 -1.04
N LEU A 240 0.22 28.81 -0.62
CA LEU A 240 0.25 28.32 0.75
C LEU A 240 1.45 27.42 1.01
N PRO A 241 1.96 27.33 2.25
CA PRO A 241 3.12 26.51 2.57
C PRO A 241 2.81 25.01 2.43
N VAL A 242 3.79 24.24 1.94
CA VAL A 242 3.85 22.78 2.02
C VAL A 242 4.58 22.41 3.30
N GLU A 243 4.01 21.52 4.11
CA GLU A 243 4.49 21.22 5.47
C GLU A 243 5.26 19.90 5.56
N ASN A 244 5.32 19.12 4.48
CA ASN A 244 5.93 17.81 4.50
C ASN A 244 6.84 17.56 3.27
N GLU A 245 7.61 16.49 3.33
CA GLU A 245 8.72 16.20 2.44
C GLU A 245 8.27 15.64 1.07
N ASP A 246 9.02 16.04 0.02
CA ASP A 246 8.86 15.56 -1.35
C ASP A 246 9.82 14.40 -1.69
N HIS A 247 10.90 14.29 -0.93
CA HIS A 247 11.98 13.33 -1.20
C HIS A 247 12.59 12.82 0.11
N VAL A 248 13.02 11.57 0.10
CA VAL A 248 13.78 10.95 1.20
C VAL A 248 14.82 9.98 0.68
N LEU A 249 16.00 10.03 1.27
CA LEU A 249 17.05 9.01 1.17
C LEU A 249 17.17 8.29 2.51
N ILE A 250 17.17 6.96 2.49
CA ILE A 250 17.27 6.12 3.70
C ILE A 250 18.37 5.08 3.52
N MET A 251 19.29 4.99 4.48
CA MET A 251 20.22 3.88 4.62
C MET A 251 19.66 2.87 5.63
N LEU A 252 19.72 1.58 5.32
CA LEU A 252 19.09 0.51 6.10
C LEU A 252 20.11 -0.49 6.63
N ARG A 253 19.84 -1.05 7.82
CA ARG A 253 20.49 -2.24 8.36
C ARG A 253 19.45 -3.30 8.66
N PHE A 254 19.66 -4.50 8.13
CA PHE A 254 18.78 -5.64 8.34
C PHE A 254 19.28 -6.54 9.47
N ALA A 255 18.36 -7.28 10.11
CA ALA A 255 18.66 -8.19 11.20
C ALA A 255 19.68 -9.28 10.80
N ALA A 256 19.59 -9.80 9.57
CA ALA A 256 20.52 -10.77 9.02
C ALA A 256 21.89 -10.20 8.60
N GLY A 257 22.17 -8.91 8.87
CA GLY A 257 23.45 -8.28 8.58
C GLY A 257 23.54 -7.53 7.25
N ALA A 258 22.60 -7.73 6.33
CA ALA A 258 22.52 -7.01 5.07
C ALA A 258 22.45 -5.48 5.27
N LYS A 259 22.92 -4.73 4.28
CA LYS A 259 22.81 -3.27 4.20
C LYS A 259 21.88 -2.90 3.06
N GLY A 260 21.23 -1.74 3.16
CA GLY A 260 20.36 -1.29 2.10
C GLY A 260 20.29 0.21 1.96
N SER A 261 19.69 0.63 0.85
CA SER A 261 19.28 2.00 0.61
C SER A 261 17.84 2.01 0.08
N LEU A 262 17.09 3.04 0.45
CA LEU A 262 15.80 3.35 -0.13
C LEU A 262 15.78 4.81 -0.54
N GLU A 263 15.33 5.07 -1.76
CA GLU A 263 15.02 6.41 -2.24
C GLU A 263 13.54 6.50 -2.57
N ALA A 264 12.87 7.54 -2.07
CA ALA A 264 11.51 7.84 -2.47
C ALA A 264 11.37 9.32 -2.83
N SER A 265 10.65 9.58 -3.92
CA SER A 265 10.35 10.93 -4.39
C SER A 265 8.99 10.99 -5.05
N ARG A 266 8.23 12.07 -4.78
CA ARG A 266 6.98 12.39 -5.47
C ARG A 266 7.14 13.54 -6.48
N ALA A 267 8.38 14.00 -6.68
CA ALA A 267 8.71 15.16 -7.51
C ALA A 267 9.81 14.87 -8.55
N SER A 268 10.06 13.61 -8.89
CA SER A 268 11.07 13.18 -9.86
C SER A 268 10.51 13.24 -11.27
N VAL A 269 10.68 14.39 -11.94
CA VAL A 269 10.17 14.63 -13.31
C VAL A 269 10.64 13.56 -14.27
N GLY A 270 9.70 12.88 -14.96
CA GLY A 270 9.98 11.81 -15.92
C GLY A 270 9.98 10.40 -15.32
N GLU A 271 9.99 10.27 -13.99
CA GLU A 271 9.86 8.99 -13.30
C GLU A 271 8.39 8.73 -12.94
N GLN A 272 7.73 7.88 -13.72
CA GLN A 272 6.30 7.56 -13.55
C GLN A 272 6.18 6.15 -12.97
N ASN A 273 5.78 6.06 -11.69
CA ASN A 273 5.66 4.79 -10.96
C ASN A 273 6.93 3.92 -11.08
N SER A 274 8.10 4.55 -11.00
CA SER A 274 9.39 3.86 -11.01
C SER A 274 9.64 3.24 -9.65
N TYR A 275 8.90 2.18 -9.35
CA TYR A 275 8.92 1.46 -8.09
C TYR A 275 9.59 0.11 -8.27
N GLY A 276 10.45 -0.26 -7.34
CA GLY A 276 11.13 -1.54 -7.46
C GLY A 276 12.22 -1.76 -6.42
N PHE A 277 12.86 -2.92 -6.54
CA PHE A 277 13.98 -3.28 -5.69
C PHE A 277 15.03 -4.13 -6.43
N GLU A 278 16.24 -4.10 -5.91
CA GLU A 278 17.33 -5.02 -6.25
C GLU A 278 17.84 -5.66 -4.95
N VAL A 279 18.04 -6.97 -4.97
CA VAL A 279 18.60 -7.75 -3.86
C VAL A 279 19.84 -8.49 -4.36
N HIS A 280 20.98 -8.27 -3.69
CA HIS A 280 22.24 -8.89 -4.06
C HIS A 280 22.70 -9.80 -2.91
N GLY A 281 22.77 -11.08 -3.20
CA GLY A 281 23.29 -12.12 -2.31
C GLY A 281 24.73 -12.51 -2.61
N SER A 282 25.22 -13.49 -1.88
CA SER A 282 26.59 -14.02 -2.05
C SER A 282 26.76 -14.88 -3.30
N THR A 283 25.67 -15.46 -3.82
CA THR A 283 25.69 -16.39 -4.97
C THR A 283 24.67 -16.05 -6.03
N GLY A 284 23.97 -14.92 -5.93
CA GLY A 284 22.97 -14.50 -6.91
C GLY A 284 22.37 -13.15 -6.62
N SER A 285 21.52 -12.66 -7.52
CA SER A 285 20.86 -11.37 -7.41
C SER A 285 19.47 -11.41 -8.01
N LEU A 286 18.60 -10.52 -7.54
CA LEU A 286 17.22 -10.36 -7.99
C LEU A 286 16.95 -8.87 -8.25
N ALA A 287 16.09 -8.56 -9.23
CA ALA A 287 15.58 -7.22 -9.46
C ALA A 287 14.14 -7.25 -9.97
N TRP A 288 13.30 -6.40 -9.40
CA TRP A 288 11.90 -6.23 -9.80
C TRP A 288 11.59 -4.77 -10.08
N ASP A 289 10.80 -4.51 -11.13
CA ASP A 289 10.29 -3.18 -11.51
C ASP A 289 8.77 -3.26 -11.67
N PHE A 290 8.02 -2.43 -10.95
CA PHE A 290 6.56 -2.38 -10.99
C PHE A 290 6.01 -2.12 -12.41
N ARG A 291 6.69 -1.32 -13.24
CA ARG A 291 6.28 -1.05 -14.63
C ARG A 291 6.33 -2.30 -15.51
N ARG A 292 7.01 -3.34 -15.03
CA ARG A 292 7.12 -4.69 -15.62
C ARG A 292 6.80 -5.75 -14.57
N MET A 293 5.70 -5.55 -13.83
CA MET A 293 5.40 -6.29 -12.60
C MET A 293 5.31 -7.81 -12.76
N GLY A 294 5.06 -8.30 -13.98
CA GLY A 294 5.06 -9.73 -14.32
C GLY A 294 6.44 -10.30 -14.65
N GLU A 295 7.52 -9.55 -14.43
CA GLU A 295 8.89 -10.00 -14.70
C GLU A 295 9.76 -9.85 -13.46
N LEU A 296 10.55 -10.90 -13.18
CA LEU A 296 11.62 -10.86 -12.20
C LEU A 296 12.95 -11.09 -12.92
N ARG A 297 13.85 -10.12 -12.85
CA ARG A 297 15.22 -10.35 -13.30
C ARG A 297 15.95 -11.15 -12.23
N VAL A 298 16.66 -12.20 -12.66
CA VAL A 298 17.39 -13.10 -11.78
C VAL A 298 18.80 -13.35 -12.32
N CYS A 299 19.77 -13.36 -11.42
CA CYS A 299 21.11 -13.85 -11.72
C CYS A 299 21.39 -14.94 -10.68
N LEU A 300 21.28 -16.20 -11.07
CA LEU A 300 21.44 -17.37 -10.20
C LEU A 300 22.64 -18.24 -10.63
N ASP A 301 23.42 -17.73 -11.54
CA ASP A 301 24.63 -18.35 -12.02
C ASP A 301 25.80 -18.05 -11.05
N GLN A 302 26.56 -19.07 -10.70
CA GLN A 302 27.69 -18.96 -9.76
C GLN A 302 29.04 -18.65 -10.45
N ASP A 303 29.02 -18.38 -11.74
CA ASP A 303 30.23 -18.02 -12.51
C ASP A 303 30.70 -16.57 -12.24
N TYR A 304 30.16 -15.93 -11.21
CA TYR A 304 30.51 -14.58 -10.72
C TYR A 304 30.71 -13.53 -11.81
N GLN A 305 31.95 -13.38 -12.34
CA GLN A 305 32.29 -12.38 -13.37
C GLN A 305 31.69 -12.71 -14.74
N GLY A 306 31.43 -13.99 -15.03
CA GLY A 306 30.74 -14.46 -16.22
C GLY A 306 29.20 -14.53 -16.08
N ALA A 307 28.70 -14.35 -14.87
CA ALA A 307 27.28 -14.49 -14.57
C ALA A 307 26.40 -13.47 -15.32
N SER A 308 25.31 -13.93 -15.89
CA SER A 308 24.38 -13.11 -16.66
C SER A 308 23.01 -13.04 -16.02
N TRP A 309 22.30 -11.94 -16.27
CA TRP A 309 20.90 -11.78 -15.86
C TRP A 309 19.97 -12.51 -16.83
N ALA A 310 19.06 -13.29 -16.28
CA ALA A 310 17.91 -13.85 -17.00
C ALA A 310 16.63 -13.13 -16.54
N THR A 311 15.56 -13.28 -17.33
CA THR A 311 14.23 -12.79 -16.96
C THR A 311 13.33 -13.99 -16.72
N HIS A 312 12.88 -14.17 -15.48
CA HIS A 312 11.75 -15.02 -15.12
C HIS A 312 10.47 -14.26 -15.42
N ARG A 313 9.64 -14.79 -16.34
CA ARG A 313 8.32 -14.26 -16.62
C ARG A 313 7.29 -15.03 -15.82
N VAL A 314 6.46 -14.30 -15.10
CA VAL A 314 5.40 -14.86 -14.29
C VAL A 314 4.44 -15.68 -15.16
N GLY A 315 4.06 -16.84 -14.64
CA GLY A 315 3.12 -17.76 -15.25
C GLY A 315 2.16 -18.37 -14.22
N PRO A 316 1.27 -19.27 -14.65
CA PRO A 316 0.21 -19.83 -13.78
C PRO A 316 0.70 -20.59 -12.54
N ARG A 317 1.99 -20.88 -12.44
CA ARG A 317 2.59 -21.57 -11.27
C ARG A 317 3.21 -20.62 -10.25
N ASP A 318 3.22 -19.32 -10.53
CA ASP A 318 3.84 -18.31 -9.68
C ASP A 318 2.77 -17.60 -8.85
N GLY A 319 2.73 -17.84 -7.56
CA GLY A 319 1.79 -17.24 -6.63
C GLY A 319 0.34 -17.34 -7.13
N GLU A 320 -0.36 -16.22 -7.10
CA GLU A 320 -1.78 -16.14 -7.52
C GLU A 320 -1.98 -15.91 -9.04
N ALA A 321 -0.91 -15.90 -9.85
CA ALA A 321 -1.01 -15.60 -11.28
C ALA A 321 -1.95 -16.56 -12.02
N GLY A 322 -2.00 -17.83 -11.61
CA GLY A 322 -2.87 -18.85 -12.21
C GLY A 322 -4.38 -18.54 -12.13
N ALA A 323 -4.80 -17.70 -11.19
CA ALA A 323 -6.18 -17.25 -11.10
C ALA A 323 -6.57 -16.22 -12.19
N PHE A 324 -5.57 -15.60 -12.85
CA PHE A 324 -5.76 -14.50 -13.80
C PHE A 324 -5.33 -14.85 -15.21
N GLN A 325 -4.36 -15.75 -15.37
CA GLN A 325 -3.72 -15.99 -16.65
C GLN A 325 -3.53 -17.49 -16.92
N PRO A 326 -3.91 -17.97 -18.12
CA PRO A 326 -3.79 -19.39 -18.47
C PRO A 326 -2.39 -19.77 -18.92
N ASP A 327 -1.50 -18.80 -19.21
CA ASP A 327 -0.16 -19.03 -19.76
C ASP A 327 0.84 -17.99 -19.24
N THR A 328 2.12 -18.31 -19.40
CA THR A 328 3.24 -17.46 -18.97
C THR A 328 3.30 -16.15 -19.76
N ALA A 329 3.73 -15.08 -19.10
CA ALA A 329 3.94 -13.74 -19.65
C ALA A 329 2.65 -12.99 -20.08
N ILE A 330 1.48 -13.44 -19.71
CA ILE A 330 0.26 -12.64 -19.80
C ILE A 330 0.29 -11.62 -18.66
N PRO A 331 0.22 -10.29 -18.93
CA PRO A 331 0.41 -9.29 -17.89
C PRO A 331 -0.78 -9.21 -16.93
N LEU A 332 -0.48 -9.02 -15.64
CA LEU A 332 -1.43 -8.59 -14.61
C LEU A 332 -1.51 -7.07 -14.58
N SER A 333 -2.60 -6.54 -14.03
CA SER A 333 -2.81 -5.11 -13.81
C SER A 333 -2.72 -4.74 -12.32
N PHE A 334 -2.65 -3.43 -12.03
CA PHE A 334 -2.75 -2.92 -10.67
C PHE A 334 -4.05 -3.37 -9.97
N ASP A 335 -5.19 -3.37 -10.71
CA ASP A 335 -6.48 -3.78 -10.19
C ASP A 335 -6.48 -5.28 -9.80
N ASP A 336 -5.72 -6.13 -10.52
CA ASP A 336 -5.63 -7.56 -10.20
C ASP A 336 -4.90 -7.81 -8.88
N LEU A 337 -3.88 -7.00 -8.54
CA LEU A 337 -3.23 -7.07 -7.22
C LEU A 337 -4.22 -6.79 -6.09
N LYS A 338 -5.19 -5.89 -6.30
CA LYS A 338 -6.25 -5.62 -5.33
C LYS A 338 -7.31 -6.72 -5.27
N VAL A 339 -7.54 -7.45 -6.35
CA VAL A 339 -8.37 -8.68 -6.34
C VAL A 339 -7.72 -9.76 -5.48
N ILE A 340 -6.40 -9.95 -5.60
CA ILE A 340 -5.64 -10.87 -4.74
C ILE A 340 -5.72 -10.43 -3.26
N GLU A 341 -5.61 -9.14 -2.98
CA GLU A 341 -5.72 -8.59 -1.62
C GLU A 341 -7.11 -8.84 -1.02
N ALA A 342 -8.18 -8.60 -1.81
CA ALA A 342 -9.57 -8.90 -1.42
C ALA A 342 -9.77 -10.40 -1.15
N GLN A 343 -9.24 -11.26 -2.01
CA GLN A 343 -9.29 -12.72 -1.84
C GLN A 343 -8.64 -13.14 -0.52
N ARG A 344 -7.44 -12.63 -0.21
CA ARG A 344 -6.71 -12.95 1.02
C ARG A 344 -7.47 -12.51 2.28
N LEU A 345 -8.07 -11.32 2.25
CA LEU A 345 -8.90 -10.86 3.36
C LEU A 345 -10.15 -11.73 3.54
N LEU A 346 -10.89 -12.01 2.47
CA LEU A 346 -12.08 -12.84 2.54
C LEU A 346 -11.75 -14.28 2.98
N ALA A 347 -10.64 -14.85 2.49
CA ALA A 347 -10.13 -16.14 2.95
C ALA A 347 -9.78 -16.10 4.46
N SER A 348 -9.20 -14.99 4.95
CA SER A 348 -8.91 -14.81 6.38
C SER A 348 -10.18 -14.78 7.22
N ILE A 349 -11.24 -14.15 6.72
CA ILE A 349 -12.56 -14.10 7.40
C ILE A 349 -13.17 -15.52 7.50
N VAL A 350 -13.12 -16.28 6.39
CA VAL A 350 -13.72 -17.63 6.34
C VAL A 350 -12.96 -18.63 7.20
N SER A 351 -11.63 -18.64 7.09
CA SER A 351 -10.79 -19.68 7.71
C SER A 351 -10.31 -19.33 9.11
N GLN A 352 -10.48 -18.08 9.55
CA GLN A 352 -9.88 -17.52 10.78
C GLN A 352 -8.35 -17.65 10.82
N THR A 353 -7.73 -17.79 9.64
CA THR A 353 -6.27 -17.81 9.45
C THR A 353 -5.85 -16.57 8.68
N THR A 354 -4.80 -15.91 9.12
CA THR A 354 -4.33 -14.67 8.50
C THR A 354 -3.63 -14.92 7.16
N TYR A 355 -4.08 -14.25 6.11
CA TYR A 355 -3.46 -14.21 4.79
C TYR A 355 -3.19 -12.75 4.37
N GLY A 356 -2.09 -12.54 3.63
CA GLY A 356 -1.72 -11.22 3.11
C GLY A 356 -1.15 -10.26 4.15
N ALA A 357 -1.11 -8.98 3.80
CA ALA A 357 -0.64 -7.91 4.68
C ALA A 357 -1.75 -7.48 5.65
N THR A 358 -1.41 -7.33 6.92
CA THR A 358 -2.34 -6.99 8.00
C THR A 358 -1.95 -5.70 8.71
N ILE A 359 -2.76 -5.28 9.67
CA ILE A 359 -2.44 -4.13 10.52
C ILE A 359 -1.13 -4.33 11.29
N ALA A 360 -0.72 -5.56 11.61
CA ALA A 360 0.56 -5.84 12.25
C ALA A 360 1.74 -5.47 11.34
N ASP A 361 1.65 -5.76 10.04
CA ASP A 361 2.64 -5.31 9.05
C ASP A 361 2.69 -3.79 8.95
N MET A 362 1.52 -3.13 9.01
CA MET A 362 1.45 -1.67 9.00
C MET A 362 2.08 -1.05 10.25
N VAL A 363 1.93 -1.66 11.43
CA VAL A 363 2.63 -1.20 12.65
C VAL A 363 4.15 -1.27 12.45
N GLN A 364 4.67 -2.33 11.84
CA GLN A 364 6.11 -2.42 11.54
C GLN A 364 6.54 -1.33 10.54
N ALA A 365 5.78 -1.11 9.47
CA ALA A 365 6.06 -0.03 8.53
C ALA A 365 5.96 1.36 9.19
N ALA A 366 4.96 1.59 10.06
CA ALA A 366 4.79 2.85 10.79
C ALA A 366 5.96 3.13 11.76
N ARG A 367 6.55 2.10 12.39
CA ARG A 367 7.79 2.23 13.19
C ARG A 367 8.95 2.71 12.35
N LEU A 368 9.09 2.19 11.12
CA LEU A 368 10.15 2.63 10.21
C LEU A 368 9.89 4.05 9.69
N VAL A 369 8.65 4.43 9.42
CA VAL A 369 8.25 5.81 9.07
C VAL A 369 8.60 6.78 10.21
N ASP A 370 8.23 6.45 11.45
CA ASP A 370 8.59 7.25 12.65
C ASP A 370 10.11 7.36 12.81
N ALA A 371 10.81 6.23 12.71
CA ALA A 371 12.27 6.21 12.80
C ALA A 371 12.94 7.05 11.68
N THR A 372 12.36 7.09 10.48
CA THR A 372 12.84 7.91 9.36
C THR A 372 12.73 9.40 9.68
N LEU A 373 11.55 9.83 10.14
CA LEU A 373 11.33 11.23 10.56
C LEU A 373 12.26 11.64 11.71
N ARG A 374 12.42 10.76 12.71
CA ARG A 374 13.34 11.01 13.83
C ARG A 374 14.79 11.05 13.38
N SER A 375 15.21 10.16 12.48
CA SER A 375 16.56 10.15 11.95
C SER A 375 16.91 11.44 11.22
N ASP A 376 15.98 11.94 10.41
CA ASP A 376 16.17 13.23 9.74
C ASP A 376 16.27 14.38 10.74
N ALA A 377 15.40 14.42 11.73
CA ALA A 377 15.39 15.49 12.76
C ALA A 377 16.65 15.43 13.65
N GLU A 378 17.08 14.24 14.06
CA GLU A 378 18.21 14.02 14.99
C GLU A 378 19.57 13.89 14.27
N LYS A 379 19.57 13.79 12.93
CA LYS A 379 20.77 13.60 12.07
C LYS A 379 21.69 12.46 12.53
N ARG A 380 21.08 11.34 12.93
CA ARG A 380 21.78 10.13 13.40
C ARG A 380 21.04 8.84 13.05
N TRP A 381 21.75 7.73 13.17
CA TRP A 381 21.14 6.39 13.10
C TRP A 381 20.10 6.20 14.20
N ILE A 382 18.93 5.70 13.84
CA ILE A 382 17.88 5.28 14.77
C ILE A 382 17.77 3.76 14.76
N THR A 383 17.80 3.14 15.93
CA THR A 383 17.43 1.73 16.11
C THR A 383 15.91 1.60 16.14
N VAL A 384 15.38 0.56 15.49
CA VAL A 384 13.94 0.31 15.31
C VAL A 384 13.51 -0.89 16.16
#